data_6098cb42656e2280bc2a889e90f67857
#
_entry.id   6098cb42656e2280bc2a889e90f67857
#
_cell.length_a   1.000
_cell.length_b   1.000
_cell.length_c   1.000
_cell.angle_alpha   90.00
_cell.angle_beta   90.00
_cell.angle_gamma   90.00
#
_symmetry.space_group_name_H-M   'P 1'
#
loop_
_entity.id
_entity.type
_entity.pdbx_description
1 polymer ?
#
loop_
_entity_poly.entity_id
_entity_poly.type
_entity_poly.pdbx_seq_one_letter_code
_entity_poly.pdbx_strand_id
1 'polypeptide(L)'
;MIHNETIDLLLAHSSVRQYQDKPVSQEVVDTILNCAQRAPTSSYLQSYTIIQVEDKEKRAALMEFSGGQKWLVNAPLVLLFCGDLHRDDQLLHPADQNVLHNAELFTVAVSDASLVAQRAFIAAQALGLGGVIVGGVRNETAKMARLFDLPELVFPLYVLCLGYPESVPDRKSVV
;
A
#
# COMPACT_ATOMS: atom_id res chain seq x y z
N MET A 1 -25.70 -8.70 15.98
CA MET A 1 -24.70 -7.73 15.45
C MET A 1 -25.45 -6.73 14.57
N ILE A 2 -25.12 -5.46 14.61
CA ILE A 2 -25.73 -4.45 13.72
C ILE A 2 -25.11 -4.62 12.34
N HIS A 3 -25.92 -4.58 11.29
CA HIS A 3 -25.54 -4.71 9.89
C HIS A 3 -25.89 -3.44 9.10
N ASN A 4 -25.00 -3.03 8.21
CA ASN A 4 -25.19 -2.08 7.15
C ASN A 4 -24.13 -2.34 6.07
N GLU A 5 -24.24 -1.69 4.90
CA GLU A 5 -23.34 -1.91 3.77
C GLU A 5 -21.84 -1.81 4.15
N THR A 6 -21.46 -0.83 4.97
CA THR A 6 -20.07 -0.64 5.40
C THR A 6 -19.61 -1.77 6.33
N ILE A 7 -20.42 -2.15 7.31
CA ILE A 7 -20.10 -3.23 8.25
C ILE A 7 -20.00 -4.56 7.50
N ASP A 8 -20.95 -4.82 6.60
CA ASP A 8 -20.96 -6.06 5.82
C ASP A 8 -19.75 -6.15 4.88
N LEU A 9 -19.33 -5.03 4.26
CA LEU A 9 -18.09 -4.95 3.49
C LEU A 9 -16.86 -5.31 4.33
N LEU A 10 -16.73 -4.72 5.51
CA LEU A 10 -15.60 -4.97 6.42
C LEU A 10 -15.58 -6.43 6.90
N LEU A 11 -16.75 -6.99 7.21
CA LEU A 11 -16.89 -8.39 7.66
C LEU A 11 -16.66 -9.37 6.50
N ALA A 12 -16.88 -8.97 5.25
CA ALA A 12 -16.65 -9.80 4.06
C ALA A 12 -15.19 -9.88 3.64
N HIS A 13 -14.27 -9.14 4.31
CA HIS A 13 -12.86 -9.10 3.90
C HIS A 13 -12.23 -10.50 3.81
N SER A 14 -11.53 -10.71 2.71
CA SER A 14 -10.63 -11.84 2.47
C SER A 14 -9.50 -11.42 1.53
N SER A 15 -8.32 -12.04 1.69
CA SER A 15 -7.19 -11.77 0.79
C SER A 15 -7.40 -12.44 -0.56
N VAL A 16 -7.41 -11.66 -1.63
CA VAL A 16 -7.52 -12.12 -3.03
C VAL A 16 -6.14 -12.09 -3.69
N ARG A 17 -5.77 -13.19 -4.36
CA ARG A 17 -4.47 -13.37 -5.02
C ARG A 17 -4.60 -13.87 -6.47
N GLN A 18 -5.83 -14.07 -6.94
CA GLN A 18 -6.17 -14.46 -8.30
C GLN A 18 -7.15 -13.45 -8.87
N TYR A 19 -6.81 -12.92 -10.02
CA TYR A 19 -7.51 -11.79 -10.63
C TYR A 19 -7.95 -12.13 -12.04
N GLN A 20 -9.10 -11.59 -12.42
CA GLN A 20 -9.54 -11.59 -13.81
C GLN A 20 -8.55 -10.80 -14.68
N ASP A 21 -8.43 -11.18 -15.94
CA ASP A 21 -7.70 -10.38 -16.94
C ASP A 21 -8.56 -9.17 -17.35
N LYS A 22 -8.70 -8.25 -16.42
CA LYS A 22 -9.51 -7.04 -16.56
C LYS A 22 -8.75 -5.86 -15.96
N PRO A 23 -8.43 -4.83 -16.76
CA PRO A 23 -7.74 -3.67 -16.25
C PRO A 23 -8.60 -2.89 -15.25
N VAL A 24 -7.96 -2.24 -14.29
CA VAL A 24 -8.59 -1.26 -13.41
C VAL A 24 -8.55 0.09 -14.11
N SER A 25 -9.72 0.72 -14.28
CA SER A 25 -9.79 2.02 -14.96
C SER A 25 -9.15 3.13 -14.14
N GLN A 26 -8.65 4.18 -14.81
CA GLN A 26 -8.03 5.33 -14.13
C GLN A 26 -9.02 6.00 -13.15
N GLU A 27 -10.28 6.11 -13.49
CA GLU A 27 -11.31 6.66 -12.60
C GLU A 27 -11.40 5.87 -11.27
N VAL A 28 -11.31 4.54 -11.33
CA VAL A 28 -11.31 3.68 -10.15
C VAL A 28 -10.01 3.90 -9.34
N VAL A 29 -8.86 3.97 -9.99
CA VAL A 29 -7.58 4.26 -9.35
C VAL A 29 -7.62 5.61 -8.64
N ASP A 30 -8.07 6.65 -9.32
CA ASP A 30 -8.18 8.01 -8.76
C ASP A 30 -9.13 8.05 -7.56
N THR A 31 -10.24 7.32 -7.63
CA THR A 31 -11.19 7.21 -6.51
C THR A 31 -10.54 6.54 -5.30
N ILE A 32 -9.80 5.45 -5.50
CA ILE A 32 -9.07 4.76 -4.42
C ILE A 32 -8.05 5.70 -3.78
N LEU A 33 -7.25 6.40 -4.59
CA LEU A 33 -6.22 7.32 -4.10
C LEU A 33 -6.84 8.52 -3.36
N ASN A 34 -7.92 9.09 -3.88
CA ASN A 34 -8.66 10.17 -3.19
C ASN A 34 -9.21 9.71 -1.84
N CYS A 35 -9.74 8.50 -1.75
CA CYS A 35 -10.19 7.93 -0.47
C CYS A 35 -9.01 7.68 0.48
N ALA A 36 -7.90 7.17 -0.03
CA ALA A 36 -6.69 6.92 0.74
C ALA A 36 -6.15 8.19 1.40
N GLN A 37 -6.05 9.28 0.66
CA GLN A 37 -5.59 10.59 1.13
C GLN A 37 -6.47 11.21 2.22
N ARG A 38 -7.67 10.68 2.47
CA ARG A 38 -8.55 11.09 3.57
C ARG A 38 -8.32 10.29 4.84
N ALA A 39 -7.28 9.46 4.91
CA ALA A 39 -6.91 8.79 6.14
C ALA A 39 -6.47 9.83 7.20
N PRO A 40 -6.77 9.60 8.49
CA PRO A 40 -6.18 10.41 9.54
C PRO A 40 -4.66 10.18 9.58
N THR A 41 -3.91 11.24 9.89
CA THR A 41 -2.45 11.18 10.04
C THR A 41 -2.03 11.91 11.29
N SER A 42 -0.89 11.54 11.87
CA SER A 42 -0.38 12.16 13.08
C SER A 42 -0.04 13.63 12.81
N SER A 43 -0.64 14.54 13.58
CA SER A 43 -0.45 16.01 13.45
C SER A 43 -0.61 16.54 12.02
N TYR A 44 -1.34 15.83 11.18
CA TYR A 44 -1.51 16.12 9.75
C TYR A 44 -0.17 16.16 8.96
N LEU A 45 0.85 15.44 9.42
CA LEU A 45 2.15 15.36 8.74
C LEU A 45 2.05 14.67 7.40
N GLN A 46 1.18 13.66 7.28
CA GLN A 46 1.01 12.88 6.06
C GLN A 46 2.33 12.22 5.60
N SER A 47 3.06 11.64 6.56
CA SER A 47 4.40 11.09 6.37
C SER A 47 4.37 9.76 5.58
N TYR A 48 3.81 9.80 4.37
CA TYR A 48 3.70 8.65 3.47
C TYR A 48 3.78 9.06 2.00
N THR A 49 4.20 8.13 1.17
CA THR A 49 4.16 8.22 -0.30
C THR A 49 3.54 6.96 -0.88
N ILE A 50 2.74 7.11 -1.94
CA ILE A 50 2.15 6.00 -2.71
C ILE A 50 2.75 6.01 -4.11
N ILE A 51 3.29 4.88 -4.54
CA ILE A 51 3.85 4.70 -5.88
C ILE A 51 3.01 3.65 -6.62
N GLN A 52 2.39 4.04 -7.74
CA GLN A 52 1.78 3.09 -8.66
C GLN A 52 2.88 2.41 -9.48
N VAL A 53 2.97 1.08 -9.38
CA VAL A 53 4.00 0.31 -10.05
C VAL A 53 3.43 -0.25 -11.35
N GLU A 54 3.75 0.39 -12.48
CA GLU A 54 3.28 -0.01 -13.81
C GLU A 54 4.35 -0.80 -14.59
N ASP A 55 5.62 -0.44 -14.40
CA ASP A 55 6.75 -1.03 -15.08
C ASP A 55 6.88 -2.53 -14.78
N LYS A 56 6.89 -3.36 -15.84
CA LYS A 56 6.93 -4.82 -15.73
C LYS A 56 8.24 -5.34 -15.14
N GLU A 57 9.36 -4.69 -15.42
CA GLU A 57 10.67 -5.09 -14.90
C GLU A 57 10.75 -4.76 -13.41
N LYS A 58 10.25 -3.58 -12.99
CA LYS A 58 10.13 -3.23 -11.57
C LYS A 58 9.20 -4.19 -10.83
N ARG A 59 8.08 -4.63 -11.43
CA ARG A 59 7.19 -5.64 -10.83
C ARG A 59 7.87 -7.01 -10.68
N ALA A 60 8.66 -7.42 -11.66
CA ALA A 60 9.41 -8.68 -11.60
C ALA A 60 10.47 -8.65 -10.48
N ALA A 61 11.23 -7.57 -10.38
CA ALA A 61 12.19 -7.35 -9.30
C ALA A 61 11.51 -7.25 -7.93
N LEU A 62 10.37 -6.55 -7.86
CA LEU A 62 9.53 -6.45 -6.67
C LEU A 62 9.09 -7.85 -6.19
N MET A 63 8.66 -8.71 -7.11
CA MET A 63 8.29 -10.09 -6.80
C MET A 63 9.50 -10.88 -6.25
N GLU A 64 10.65 -10.82 -6.91
CA GLU A 64 11.87 -11.52 -6.49
C GLU A 64 12.27 -11.11 -5.07
N PHE A 65 12.37 -9.81 -4.82
CA PHE A 65 12.82 -9.27 -3.52
C PHE A 65 11.78 -9.47 -2.40
N SER A 66 10.53 -9.71 -2.76
CA SER A 66 9.43 -9.95 -1.80
C SER A 66 9.14 -11.44 -1.55
N GLY A 67 10.06 -12.34 -1.89
CA GLY A 67 9.90 -13.78 -1.62
C GLY A 67 9.09 -14.54 -2.67
N GLY A 68 9.10 -14.10 -3.94
CA GLY A 68 8.54 -14.84 -5.08
C GLY A 68 7.01 -14.80 -5.19
N GLN A 69 6.36 -13.79 -4.65
CA GLN A 69 4.89 -13.69 -4.60
C GLN A 69 4.33 -13.26 -5.97
N LYS A 70 3.83 -14.22 -6.75
CA LYS A 70 3.42 -14.05 -8.17
C LYS A 70 2.34 -12.99 -8.40
N TRP A 71 1.46 -12.74 -7.43
CA TRP A 71 0.43 -11.70 -7.54
C TRP A 71 0.99 -10.28 -7.64
N LEU A 72 2.26 -10.05 -7.28
CA LEU A 72 2.94 -8.77 -7.52
C LEU A 72 3.13 -8.45 -9.01
N VAL A 73 3.22 -9.49 -9.84
CA VAL A 73 3.29 -9.34 -11.30
C VAL A 73 1.91 -9.39 -11.95
N ASN A 74 1.04 -10.28 -11.45
CA ASN A 74 -0.23 -10.60 -12.10
C ASN A 74 -1.37 -9.63 -11.75
N ALA A 75 -1.27 -8.88 -10.64
CA ALA A 75 -2.34 -7.96 -10.26
C ALA A 75 -2.48 -6.80 -11.27
N PRO A 76 -3.71 -6.49 -11.70
CA PRO A 76 -3.97 -5.35 -12.59
C PRO A 76 -3.50 -4.01 -12.04
N LEU A 77 -3.62 -3.79 -10.73
CA LEU A 77 -3.16 -2.58 -10.04
C LEU A 77 -2.23 -2.95 -8.88
N VAL A 78 -1.05 -2.32 -8.85
CA VAL A 78 -0.05 -2.51 -7.79
C VAL A 78 0.35 -1.16 -7.23
N LEU A 79 0.12 -0.96 -5.93
CA LEU A 79 0.44 0.27 -5.21
C LEU A 79 1.45 -0.03 -4.10
N LEU A 80 2.63 0.59 -4.17
CA LEU A 80 3.64 0.54 -3.12
C LEU A 80 3.41 1.70 -2.15
N PHE A 81 3.28 1.40 -0.87
CA PHE A 81 3.15 2.36 0.22
C PHE A 81 4.48 2.46 0.96
N CYS A 82 4.98 3.67 1.04
CA CYS A 82 6.22 4.01 1.74
C CYS A 82 5.92 4.89 2.95
N GLY A 83 6.66 4.71 4.06
CA GLY A 83 6.83 5.77 5.05
C GLY A 83 7.75 6.83 4.44
N ASP A 84 7.41 8.10 4.61
CA ASP A 84 8.10 9.21 3.95
C ASP A 84 8.25 10.39 4.91
N LEU A 85 9.44 10.56 5.45
CA LEU A 85 9.85 11.72 6.23
C LEU A 85 10.73 12.67 5.42
N HIS A 86 11.11 12.32 4.19
CA HIS A 86 11.92 13.17 3.33
C HIS A 86 11.21 14.46 2.98
N ARG A 87 9.92 14.39 2.69
CA ARG A 87 9.12 15.59 2.43
C ARG A 87 9.06 16.51 3.63
N ASP A 88 8.93 15.95 4.85
CA ASP A 88 8.93 16.72 6.09
C ASP A 88 10.30 17.38 6.31
N ASP A 89 11.41 16.68 6.02
CA ASP A 89 12.77 17.23 6.04
C ASP A 89 12.91 18.43 5.09
N GLN A 90 12.47 18.27 3.85
CA GLN A 90 12.55 19.32 2.82
C GLN A 90 11.72 20.57 3.15
N LEU A 91 10.60 20.39 3.85
CA LEU A 91 9.70 21.49 4.23
C LEU A 91 10.12 22.20 5.52
N LEU A 92 10.58 21.45 6.51
CA LEU A 92 10.89 21.97 7.83
C LEU A 92 12.33 22.47 7.95
N HIS A 93 13.26 21.94 7.13
CA HIS A 93 14.69 22.24 7.18
C HIS A 93 15.22 22.29 8.62
N PRO A 94 15.06 21.23 9.44
CA PRO A 94 15.40 21.29 10.84
C PRO A 94 16.89 21.60 11.03
N ALA A 95 17.20 22.49 11.98
CA ALA A 95 18.57 22.86 12.29
C ALA A 95 19.40 21.66 12.80
N ASP A 96 18.73 20.72 13.47
CA ASP A 96 19.29 19.41 13.85
C ASP A 96 18.70 18.33 12.94
N GLN A 97 19.54 17.79 12.06
CA GLN A 97 19.15 16.71 11.13
C GLN A 97 18.76 15.42 11.85
N ASN A 98 19.17 15.23 13.11
CA ASN A 98 18.79 14.05 13.89
C ASN A 98 17.35 14.09 14.37
N VAL A 99 16.66 15.22 14.29
CA VAL A 99 15.25 15.35 14.69
C VAL A 99 14.36 14.36 13.96
N LEU A 100 14.64 14.06 12.70
CA LEU A 100 13.86 13.11 11.89
C LEU A 100 14.35 11.65 12.01
N HIS A 101 15.52 11.40 12.61
CA HIS A 101 16.13 10.08 12.79
C HIS A 101 15.83 9.48 14.17
N ASN A 102 14.56 9.40 14.55
CA ASN A 102 14.15 8.85 15.83
C ASN A 102 12.99 7.84 15.71
N ALA A 103 12.81 7.03 16.74
CA ALA A 103 11.80 5.98 16.76
C ALA A 103 10.36 6.53 16.71
N GLU A 104 10.11 7.72 17.26
CA GLU A 104 8.79 8.36 17.24
C GLU A 104 8.36 8.68 15.80
N LEU A 105 9.18 9.41 15.04
CA LEU A 105 8.85 9.78 13.67
C LEU A 105 8.82 8.58 12.72
N PHE A 106 9.70 7.59 12.94
CA PHE A 106 9.58 6.31 12.24
C PHE A 106 8.21 5.66 12.51
N THR A 107 7.76 5.64 13.77
CA THR A 107 6.46 5.09 14.14
C THR A 107 5.30 5.89 13.52
N VAL A 108 5.41 7.21 13.47
CA VAL A 108 4.45 8.09 12.79
C VAL A 108 4.34 7.73 11.31
N ALA A 109 5.46 7.64 10.59
CA ALA A 109 5.46 7.32 9.16
C ALA A 109 4.90 5.91 8.88
N VAL A 110 5.22 4.92 9.73
CA VAL A 110 4.64 3.57 9.62
C VAL A 110 3.13 3.60 9.87
N SER A 111 2.68 4.33 10.88
CA SER A 111 1.26 4.43 11.23
C SER A 111 0.47 5.13 10.13
N ASP A 112 0.94 6.28 9.66
CA ASP A 112 0.31 7.05 8.61
C ASP A 112 0.17 6.23 7.32
N ALA A 113 1.26 5.60 6.84
CA ALA A 113 1.23 4.75 5.66
C ALA A 113 0.29 3.54 5.82
N SER A 114 0.20 2.96 7.03
CA SER A 114 -0.69 1.83 7.32
C SER A 114 -2.16 2.22 7.27
N LEU A 115 -2.51 3.36 7.86
CA LEU A 115 -3.88 3.90 7.84
C LEU A 115 -4.32 4.24 6.41
N VAL A 116 -3.43 4.82 5.63
CA VAL A 116 -3.65 5.18 4.22
C VAL A 116 -3.82 3.91 3.37
N ALA A 117 -2.95 2.90 3.54
CA ALA A 117 -3.04 1.64 2.82
C ALA A 117 -4.35 0.90 3.13
N GLN A 118 -4.76 0.85 4.40
CA GLN A 118 -6.02 0.22 4.80
C GLN A 118 -7.22 0.96 4.21
N ARG A 119 -7.20 2.29 4.19
CA ARG A 119 -8.28 3.08 3.59
C ARG A 119 -8.36 2.90 2.07
N ALA A 120 -7.22 2.84 1.39
CA ALA A 120 -7.16 2.48 -0.03
C ALA A 120 -7.78 1.10 -0.29
N PHE A 121 -7.48 0.12 0.57
CA PHE A 121 -8.00 -1.24 0.43
C PHE A 121 -9.52 -1.30 0.62
N ILE A 122 -10.07 -0.64 1.64
CA ILE A 122 -11.51 -0.57 1.86
C ILE A 122 -12.21 0.09 0.66
N ALA A 123 -11.66 1.19 0.14
CA ALA A 123 -12.20 1.86 -1.04
C ALA A 123 -12.19 0.95 -2.27
N ALA A 124 -11.10 0.21 -2.49
CA ALA A 124 -11.02 -0.77 -3.56
C ALA A 124 -12.08 -1.86 -3.43
N GLN A 125 -12.27 -2.40 -2.23
CA GLN A 125 -13.31 -3.41 -1.97
C GLN A 125 -14.73 -2.87 -2.21
N ALA A 126 -15.00 -1.62 -1.81
CA ALA A 126 -16.29 -0.95 -2.06
C ALA A 126 -16.57 -0.75 -3.58
N LEU A 127 -15.50 -0.71 -4.40
CA LEU A 127 -15.57 -0.64 -5.86
C LEU A 127 -15.56 -2.03 -6.54
N GLY A 128 -15.70 -3.11 -5.76
CA GLY A 128 -15.76 -4.48 -6.27
C GLY A 128 -14.39 -5.11 -6.58
N LEU A 129 -13.29 -4.49 -6.20
CA LEU A 129 -11.97 -5.12 -6.31
C LEU A 129 -11.71 -5.98 -5.07
N GLY A 130 -10.87 -6.98 -5.26
CA GLY A 130 -10.23 -7.72 -4.18
C GLY A 130 -8.73 -7.48 -4.20
N GLY A 131 -8.05 -7.90 -3.15
CA GLY A 131 -6.60 -7.73 -3.13
C GLY A 131 -5.91 -8.36 -1.93
N VAL A 132 -4.61 -8.10 -1.84
CA VAL A 132 -3.77 -8.55 -0.73
C VAL A 132 -2.70 -7.52 -0.41
N ILE A 133 -2.44 -7.32 0.89
CA ILE A 133 -1.31 -6.53 1.37
C ILE A 133 -0.08 -7.43 1.49
N VAL A 134 1.01 -7.04 0.84
CA VAL A 134 2.29 -7.74 0.81
C VAL A 134 3.31 -6.99 1.66
N GLY A 135 3.73 -7.59 2.76
CA GLY A 135 4.80 -7.06 3.62
C GLY A 135 6.21 -7.53 3.24
N GLY A 136 6.32 -8.48 2.31
CA GLY A 136 7.60 -9.03 1.86
C GLY A 136 8.57 -8.01 1.26
N VAL A 137 8.07 -6.84 0.86
CA VAL A 137 8.90 -5.71 0.40
C VAL A 137 9.96 -5.26 1.41
N ARG A 138 9.77 -5.57 2.69
CA ARG A 138 10.71 -5.26 3.77
C ARG A 138 11.85 -6.27 3.90
N ASN A 139 11.80 -7.41 3.19
CA ASN A 139 12.85 -8.42 3.25
C ASN A 139 14.19 -7.89 2.72
N GLU A 140 14.12 -7.07 1.65
CA GLU A 140 15.27 -6.53 0.94
C GLU A 140 15.16 -5.00 0.80
N THR A 141 14.92 -4.30 1.92
CA THR A 141 14.63 -2.86 1.95
C THR A 141 15.62 -2.02 1.14
N ALA A 142 16.93 -2.31 1.24
CA ALA A 142 17.96 -1.57 0.51
C ALA A 142 17.89 -1.79 -1.02
N LYS A 143 17.49 -2.99 -1.48
CA LYS A 143 17.28 -3.26 -2.90
C LYS A 143 16.02 -2.56 -3.39
N MET A 144 14.97 -2.57 -2.58
CA MET A 144 13.72 -1.85 -2.89
C MET A 144 13.94 -0.34 -2.99
N ALA A 145 14.69 0.25 -2.06
CA ALA A 145 15.01 1.68 -2.11
C ALA A 145 15.72 2.04 -3.42
N ARG A 146 16.70 1.24 -3.85
CA ARG A 146 17.38 1.45 -5.15
C ARG A 146 16.48 1.22 -6.35
N LEU A 147 15.61 0.20 -6.32
CA LEU A 147 14.70 -0.12 -7.43
C LEU A 147 13.72 1.01 -7.73
N PHE A 148 13.28 1.72 -6.71
CA PHE A 148 12.31 2.81 -6.82
C PHE A 148 12.93 4.20 -6.66
N ASP A 149 14.27 4.30 -6.62
CA ASP A 149 15.01 5.54 -6.44
C ASP A 149 14.52 6.34 -5.22
N LEU A 150 14.22 5.63 -4.12
CA LEU A 150 13.71 6.25 -2.89
C LEU A 150 14.82 7.10 -2.26
N PRO A 151 14.55 8.38 -1.93
CA PRO A 151 15.51 9.22 -1.24
C PRO A 151 15.72 8.77 0.21
N GLU A 152 16.70 9.38 0.88
CA GLU A 152 16.88 9.20 2.31
C GLU A 152 15.60 9.54 3.07
N LEU A 153 15.33 8.86 4.19
CA LEU A 153 14.11 8.98 4.99
C LEU A 153 12.82 8.46 4.33
N VAL A 154 12.90 7.84 3.14
CA VAL A 154 11.78 7.12 2.52
C VAL A 154 12.06 5.62 2.52
N PHE A 155 11.12 4.83 3.01
CA PHE A 155 11.29 3.38 3.12
C PHE A 155 10.01 2.61 2.75
N PRO A 156 10.14 1.48 2.04
CA PRO A 156 8.99 0.70 1.60
C PRO A 156 8.38 -0.06 2.79
N LEU A 157 7.05 -0.07 2.87
CA LEU A 157 6.32 -0.74 3.95
C LEU A 157 5.42 -1.87 3.44
N TYR A 158 4.56 -1.58 2.48
CA TYR A 158 3.56 -2.51 1.98
C TYR A 158 3.39 -2.36 0.47
N VAL A 159 3.07 -3.45 -0.20
CA VAL A 159 2.45 -3.39 -1.53
C VAL A 159 1.02 -3.86 -1.42
N LEU A 160 0.10 -3.10 -1.96
CA LEU A 160 -1.28 -3.47 -2.15
C LEU A 160 -1.48 -3.92 -3.61
N CYS A 161 -1.75 -5.22 -3.80
CA CYS A 161 -2.09 -5.80 -5.09
C CYS A 161 -3.61 -5.83 -5.20
N LEU A 162 -4.17 -5.27 -6.27
CA LEU A 162 -5.61 -5.10 -6.48
C LEU A 162 -6.03 -5.56 -7.87
N GLY A 163 -7.24 -6.10 -7.97
CA GLY A 163 -7.87 -6.46 -9.22
C GLY A 163 -9.27 -7.01 -8.99
N TYR A 164 -10.01 -7.25 -10.06
CA TYR A 164 -11.31 -7.93 -9.96
C TYR A 164 -11.07 -9.40 -9.62
N PRO A 165 -11.67 -9.94 -8.54
CA PRO A 165 -11.47 -11.33 -8.15
C PRO A 165 -11.89 -12.30 -9.26
N GLU A 166 -11.09 -13.33 -9.52
CA GLU A 166 -11.47 -14.42 -10.44
C GLU A 166 -12.59 -15.28 -9.85
N SER A 167 -12.55 -15.48 -8.52
CA SER A 167 -13.59 -16.15 -7.75
C SER A 167 -13.72 -15.50 -6.38
N VAL A 168 -14.89 -15.61 -5.76
CA VAL A 168 -15.06 -15.18 -4.37
C VAL A 168 -14.27 -16.15 -3.49
N PRO A 169 -13.27 -15.68 -2.73
CA PRO A 169 -12.46 -16.55 -1.89
C PRO A 169 -13.33 -17.26 -0.83
N ASP A 170 -13.18 -18.57 -0.69
CA ASP A 170 -13.80 -19.29 0.40
C ASP A 170 -13.10 -18.87 1.73
N ARG A 171 -13.88 -18.36 2.67
CA ARG A 171 -13.39 -17.97 4.01
C ARG A 171 -12.72 -19.11 4.79
N LYS A 172 -12.91 -20.36 4.38
CA LYS A 172 -12.32 -21.52 5.04
C LYS A 172 -10.84 -21.75 4.76
N SER A 173 -10.25 -21.01 3.84
CA SER A 173 -8.83 -21.14 3.47
C SER A 173 -7.89 -20.22 4.25
N VAL A 174 -8.35 -19.61 5.35
CA VAL A 174 -7.54 -18.69 6.18
C VAL A 174 -7.22 -19.37 7.51
N VAL A 175 -6.51 -20.49 7.44
CA VAL A 175 -5.75 -21.05 8.57
C VAL A 175 -4.40 -21.53 8.04
#